data_947be23e47db66e2b28d1f990135cad6
#
_entry.id   947be23e47db66e2b28d1f990135cad6
#
_cell.length_a   1.000
_cell.length_b   1.000
_cell.length_c   1.000
_cell.angle_alpha   90.00
_cell.angle_beta   90.00
_cell.angle_gamma   90.00
#
_symmetry.space_group_name_H-M   'P 1'
#
loop_
_entity.id
_entity.type
_entity.pdbx_description
1 polymer ?
#
loop_
_entity_poly.entity_id
_entity_poly.type
_entity_poly.pdbx_seq_one_letter_code
_entity_poly.pdbx_strand_id
1 'polypeptide(L)'
;YQVDNGGDLGGGRDFDEETQKALEDIDGCQNEIDAMNEKASEESLKVEQKYNQLRRPFFDKRNEIIARIPKFWLTAFINHPQISSIIEEDEEDALQYLSKLEVEEFEDIKSGYKIKFHFSTNPYFSNESLCKEFQLGTSGDPTSSSTSIEWKEVKIRNSDLGKPSFKKNRNFTKN
;
A
#
# COMPACT_ATOMS: atom_id res chain seq x y z
N TYR A 1 -30.87 -27.77 -55.06
CA TYR A 1 -31.08 -26.61 -54.14
C TYR A 1 -29.73 -26.03 -53.82
N GLN A 2 -29.41 -24.92 -54.48
CA GLN A 2 -28.24 -24.08 -54.21
C GLN A 2 -28.60 -23.15 -53.07
N VAL A 3 -27.80 -23.21 -51.99
CA VAL A 3 -27.86 -22.23 -50.90
C VAL A 3 -26.75 -21.22 -51.17
N ASP A 4 -27.18 -20.05 -51.58
CA ASP A 4 -26.37 -18.88 -51.78
C ASP A 4 -25.98 -18.32 -50.37
N ASN A 5 -24.69 -18.35 -50.07
CA ASN A 5 -24.17 -17.89 -48.77
C ASN A 5 -23.18 -16.72 -49.02
N GLY A 6 -23.74 -15.59 -49.40
CA GLY A 6 -23.00 -14.38 -49.63
C GLY A 6 -23.52 -13.23 -48.78
N GLY A 7 -23.25 -13.27 -47.48
CA GLY A 7 -23.48 -12.16 -46.56
C GLY A 7 -22.15 -11.55 -46.15
N ASP A 8 -21.59 -10.71 -47.00
CA ASP A 8 -20.51 -9.78 -46.64
C ASP A 8 -21.06 -8.77 -45.65
N LEU A 9 -20.72 -8.90 -44.36
CA LEU A 9 -21.00 -7.92 -43.31
C LEU A 9 -19.81 -6.95 -43.11
N GLY A 10 -19.10 -6.61 -44.17
CA GLY A 10 -18.06 -5.60 -44.26
C GLY A 10 -18.60 -4.18 -44.54
N GLY A 11 -19.75 -3.83 -43.99
CA GLY A 11 -20.30 -2.47 -44.13
C GLY A 11 -19.65 -1.53 -43.13
N GLY A 12 -18.47 -0.96 -43.45
CA GLY A 12 -18.07 0.31 -42.86
C GLY A 12 -19.16 1.31 -43.14
N ARG A 13 -19.80 1.84 -42.09
CA ARG A 13 -20.81 2.91 -42.25
C ARG A 13 -20.05 4.13 -42.74
N ASP A 14 -20.07 4.39 -44.01
CA ASP A 14 -19.71 5.70 -44.59
C ASP A 14 -20.73 6.70 -44.02
N PHE A 15 -20.31 7.41 -42.98
CA PHE A 15 -21.04 8.58 -42.49
C PHE A 15 -20.94 9.67 -43.55
N ASP A 16 -22.05 10.43 -43.74
CA ASP A 16 -21.96 11.62 -44.55
C ASP A 16 -20.95 12.63 -43.97
N GLU A 17 -20.41 13.52 -44.77
CA GLU A 17 -19.36 14.45 -44.42
C GLU A 17 -19.74 15.34 -43.22
N GLU A 18 -21.00 15.67 -43.05
CA GLU A 18 -21.53 16.47 -41.95
C GLU A 18 -21.51 15.68 -40.62
N THR A 19 -21.92 14.41 -40.66
CA THR A 19 -21.87 13.51 -39.50
C THR A 19 -20.43 13.24 -39.07
N GLN A 20 -19.51 13.04 -40.01
CA GLN A 20 -18.11 12.82 -39.70
C GLN A 20 -17.48 14.04 -39.01
N LYS A 21 -17.79 15.24 -39.53
CA LYS A 21 -17.35 16.48 -38.90
C LYS A 21 -17.91 16.67 -37.49
N ALA A 22 -19.19 16.34 -37.30
CA ALA A 22 -19.80 16.41 -35.97
C ALA A 22 -19.13 15.43 -34.97
N LEU A 23 -18.73 14.23 -35.41
CA LEU A 23 -18.00 13.28 -34.58
C LEU A 23 -16.59 13.82 -34.21
N GLU A 24 -15.90 14.43 -35.15
CA GLU A 24 -14.58 15.08 -34.87
C GLU A 24 -14.74 16.23 -33.87
N ASP A 25 -15.78 17.04 -33.97
CA ASP A 25 -16.07 18.11 -33.03
C ASP A 25 -16.41 17.56 -31.63
N ILE A 26 -17.13 16.44 -31.55
CA ILE A 26 -17.40 15.73 -30.28
C ILE A 26 -16.08 15.21 -29.66
N ASP A 27 -15.21 14.58 -30.43
CA ASP A 27 -13.90 14.11 -29.97
C ASP A 27 -13.04 15.28 -29.48
N GLY A 28 -13.08 16.41 -30.16
CA GLY A 28 -12.44 17.65 -29.72
C GLY A 28 -12.94 18.10 -28.34
N CYS A 29 -14.27 18.16 -28.16
CA CYS A 29 -14.87 18.50 -26.88
C CYS A 29 -14.52 17.48 -25.78
N GLN A 30 -14.50 16.18 -26.10
CA GLN A 30 -14.11 15.14 -25.14
C GLN A 30 -12.67 15.30 -24.67
N ASN A 31 -11.75 15.59 -25.58
CA ASN A 31 -10.34 15.86 -25.24
C ASN A 31 -10.20 17.07 -24.29
N GLU A 32 -10.99 18.14 -24.52
CA GLU A 32 -11.00 19.30 -23.62
C GLU A 32 -11.55 18.94 -22.23
N ILE A 33 -12.61 18.11 -22.17
CA ILE A 33 -13.18 17.61 -20.90
C ILE A 33 -12.11 16.77 -20.16
N ASP A 34 -11.44 15.88 -20.85
CA ASP A 34 -10.42 15.02 -20.27
C ASP A 34 -9.23 15.82 -19.73
N ALA A 35 -8.78 16.85 -20.45
CA ALA A 35 -7.75 17.77 -19.99
C ALA A 35 -8.18 18.53 -18.71
N MET A 36 -9.44 18.94 -18.61
CA MET A 36 -9.97 19.57 -17.41
C MET A 36 -10.07 18.59 -16.23
N ASN A 37 -10.46 17.34 -16.50
CA ASN A 37 -10.52 16.28 -15.48
C ASN A 37 -9.11 15.94 -14.94
N GLU A 38 -8.10 15.88 -15.80
CA GLU A 38 -6.70 15.71 -15.39
C GLU A 38 -6.24 16.85 -14.48
N LYS A 39 -6.50 18.08 -14.87
CA LYS A 39 -6.18 19.26 -14.07
C LYS A 39 -6.90 19.27 -12.72
N ALA A 40 -8.18 18.92 -12.68
CA ALA A 40 -8.93 18.81 -11.45
C ALA A 40 -8.36 17.71 -10.53
N SER A 41 -7.91 16.59 -11.09
CA SER A 41 -7.24 15.52 -10.37
C SER A 41 -5.92 15.99 -9.75
N GLU A 42 -5.11 16.73 -10.50
CA GLU A 42 -3.85 17.29 -9.99
C GLU A 42 -4.08 18.31 -8.86
N GLU A 43 -5.08 19.17 -8.98
CA GLU A 43 -5.43 20.13 -7.93
C GLU A 43 -5.93 19.44 -6.67
N SER A 44 -6.73 18.37 -6.82
CA SER A 44 -7.20 17.55 -5.69
C SER A 44 -6.03 16.90 -4.94
N LEU A 45 -5.03 16.40 -5.67
CA LEU A 45 -3.82 15.85 -5.04
C LEU A 45 -3.02 16.90 -4.27
N LYS A 46 -2.89 18.11 -4.79
CA LYS A 46 -2.22 19.22 -4.08
C LYS A 46 -2.94 19.58 -2.79
N VAL A 47 -4.28 19.56 -2.81
CA VAL A 47 -5.09 19.77 -1.61
C VAL A 47 -4.82 18.65 -0.60
N GLU A 48 -4.83 17.40 -1.02
CA GLU A 48 -4.55 16.26 -0.11
C GLU A 48 -3.16 16.33 0.49
N GLN A 49 -2.12 16.61 -0.30
CA GLN A 49 -0.75 16.81 0.17
C GLN A 49 -0.67 17.91 1.26
N LYS A 50 -1.31 19.05 1.01
CA LYS A 50 -1.37 20.15 1.98
C LYS A 50 -1.97 19.70 3.31
N TYR A 51 -3.11 19.01 3.26
CA TYR A 51 -3.78 18.57 4.48
C TYR A 51 -3.05 17.42 5.18
N ASN A 52 -2.36 16.55 4.45
CA ASN A 52 -1.48 15.53 5.03
C ASN A 52 -0.35 16.17 5.84
N GLN A 53 0.28 17.22 5.31
CA GLN A 53 1.29 17.97 6.04
C GLN A 53 0.70 18.64 7.31
N LEU A 54 -0.49 19.22 7.23
CA LEU A 54 -1.16 19.83 8.38
C LEU A 54 -1.60 18.80 9.43
N ARG A 55 -1.95 17.59 9.02
CA ARG A 55 -2.33 16.48 9.91
C ARG A 55 -1.13 15.85 10.63
N ARG A 56 0.08 15.95 10.05
CA ARG A 56 1.28 15.28 10.57
C ARG A 56 1.56 15.55 12.06
N PRO A 57 1.54 16.80 12.56
CA PRO A 57 1.75 17.08 13.99
C PRO A 57 0.73 16.40 14.91
N PHE A 58 -0.49 16.21 14.43
CA PHE A 58 -1.55 15.54 15.20
C PHE A 58 -1.34 14.02 15.23
N PHE A 59 -0.81 13.43 14.16
CA PHE A 59 -0.40 12.03 14.15
C PHE A 59 0.78 11.79 15.07
N ASP A 60 1.76 12.69 15.10
CA ASP A 60 2.89 12.61 16.02
C ASP A 60 2.42 12.69 17.47
N LYS A 61 1.57 13.65 17.81
CA LYS A 61 0.96 13.76 19.14
C LYS A 61 0.15 12.52 19.51
N ARG A 62 -0.59 11.96 18.57
CA ARG A 62 -1.32 10.69 18.78
C ARG A 62 -0.36 9.55 19.11
N ASN A 63 0.75 9.43 18.37
CA ASN A 63 1.75 8.41 18.61
C ASN A 63 2.40 8.56 20.00
N GLU A 64 2.66 9.77 20.48
CA GLU A 64 3.15 10.05 21.84
C GLU A 64 2.16 9.57 22.92
N ILE A 65 0.87 9.75 22.68
CA ILE A 65 -0.18 9.29 23.60
C ILE A 65 -0.25 7.76 23.59
N ILE A 66 -0.25 7.15 22.41
CA ILE A 66 -0.27 5.69 22.22
C ILE A 66 0.92 5.03 22.92
N ALA A 67 2.11 5.64 22.84
CA ALA A 67 3.33 5.09 23.46
C ALA A 67 3.22 4.96 25.01
N ARG A 68 2.25 5.63 25.65
CA ARG A 68 1.99 5.50 27.09
C ARG A 68 1.10 4.32 27.43
N ILE A 69 0.50 3.67 26.43
CA ILE A 69 -0.40 2.52 26.61
C ILE A 69 0.41 1.23 26.37
N PRO A 70 0.62 0.41 27.40
CA PRO A 70 1.40 -0.82 27.24
C PRO A 70 0.77 -1.75 26.18
N LYS A 71 1.61 -2.28 25.28
CA LYS A 71 1.24 -3.25 24.24
C LYS A 71 0.08 -2.78 23.33
N PHE A 72 -0.10 -1.47 23.16
CA PHE A 72 -1.20 -0.91 22.38
C PHE A 72 -1.30 -1.54 20.99
N TRP A 73 -0.19 -1.56 20.24
CA TRP A 73 -0.20 -2.05 18.85
C TRP A 73 -0.48 -3.55 18.76
N LEU A 74 0.09 -4.35 19.65
CA LEU A 74 -0.24 -5.77 19.73
C LEU A 74 -1.74 -5.95 19.95
N THR A 75 -2.30 -5.28 20.97
CA THR A 75 -3.74 -5.35 21.28
C THR A 75 -4.60 -4.90 20.09
N ALA A 76 -4.21 -3.83 19.41
CA ALA A 76 -4.93 -3.35 18.23
C ALA A 76 -4.93 -4.38 17.10
N PHE A 77 -3.79 -5.03 16.84
CA PHE A 77 -3.65 -5.99 15.76
C PHE A 77 -4.38 -7.31 16.03
N ILE A 78 -4.27 -7.87 17.23
CA ILE A 78 -4.97 -9.13 17.56
C ILE A 78 -6.48 -8.97 17.66
N ASN A 79 -6.97 -7.75 17.91
CA ASN A 79 -8.41 -7.47 17.90
C ASN A 79 -8.95 -7.07 16.52
N HIS A 80 -8.08 -6.92 15.51
CA HIS A 80 -8.53 -6.63 14.15
C HIS A 80 -8.76 -7.94 13.37
N PRO A 81 -9.98 -8.24 12.92
CA PRO A 81 -10.33 -9.57 12.38
C PRO A 81 -9.44 -10.03 11.22
N GLN A 82 -9.09 -9.14 10.31
CA GLN A 82 -8.25 -9.47 9.15
C GLN A 82 -6.78 -9.61 9.52
N ILE A 83 -6.27 -8.75 10.42
CA ILE A 83 -4.86 -8.78 10.81
C ILE A 83 -4.60 -9.97 11.75
N SER A 84 -5.48 -10.23 12.71
CA SER A 84 -5.33 -11.35 13.63
C SER A 84 -5.31 -12.71 12.93
N SER A 85 -5.98 -12.83 11.79
CA SER A 85 -6.01 -14.09 11.03
C SER A 85 -4.67 -14.44 10.35
N ILE A 86 -3.75 -13.47 10.22
CA ILE A 86 -2.44 -13.65 9.56
C ILE A 86 -1.27 -13.61 10.54
N ILE A 87 -1.49 -13.16 11.79
CA ILE A 87 -0.46 -13.15 12.85
C ILE A 87 -0.36 -14.54 13.46
N GLU A 88 0.86 -15.06 13.54
CA GLU A 88 1.16 -16.31 14.23
C GLU A 88 1.54 -16.05 15.70
N GLU A 89 1.37 -17.06 16.56
CA GLU A 89 1.59 -16.95 18.01
C GLU A 89 3.03 -16.49 18.36
N ASP A 90 4.02 -16.96 17.60
CA ASP A 90 5.42 -16.56 17.78
C ASP A 90 5.70 -15.11 17.30
N GLU A 91 4.87 -14.53 16.43
CA GLU A 91 4.97 -13.14 15.99
C GLU A 91 4.41 -12.16 17.01
N GLU A 92 3.43 -12.59 17.80
CA GLU A 92 2.86 -11.77 18.89
C GLU A 92 3.92 -11.35 19.91
N ASP A 93 4.87 -12.25 20.18
CA ASP A 93 5.98 -11.98 21.11
C ASP A 93 6.88 -10.84 20.62
N ALA A 94 7.10 -10.71 19.31
CA ALA A 94 7.87 -9.61 18.75
C ALA A 94 7.04 -8.31 18.69
N LEU A 95 5.74 -8.42 18.38
CA LEU A 95 4.82 -7.28 18.29
C LEU A 95 4.58 -6.58 19.62
N GLN A 96 4.83 -7.24 20.78
CA GLN A 96 4.79 -6.56 22.09
C GLN A 96 5.76 -5.38 22.19
N TYR A 97 6.84 -5.40 21.41
CA TYR A 97 7.87 -4.37 21.38
C TYR A 97 7.61 -3.27 20.35
N LEU A 98 6.52 -3.37 19.57
CA LEU A 98 6.14 -2.33 18.63
C LEU A 98 5.68 -1.09 19.40
N SER A 99 6.44 -0.01 19.29
CA SER A 99 6.22 1.24 20.01
C SER A 99 5.50 2.31 19.17
N LYS A 100 5.75 2.33 17.86
CA LYS A 100 5.21 3.35 16.96
C LYS A 100 4.98 2.78 15.57
N LEU A 101 3.89 3.20 14.93
CA LEU A 101 3.56 2.92 13.54
C LEU A 101 3.40 4.25 12.81
N GLU A 102 4.06 4.39 11.67
CA GLU A 102 3.97 5.56 10.81
C GLU A 102 3.68 5.14 9.38
N VAL A 103 2.85 5.93 8.71
CA VAL A 103 2.65 5.85 7.27
C VAL A 103 3.13 7.16 6.66
N GLU A 104 4.07 7.08 5.74
CA GLU A 104 4.58 8.21 4.97
C GLU A 104 4.23 8.03 3.51
N GLU A 105 3.54 8.98 2.94
CA GLU A 105 3.31 9.07 1.50
C GLU A 105 4.55 9.66 0.82
N PHE A 106 4.78 9.28 -0.44
CA PHE A 106 5.79 9.96 -1.25
C PHE A 106 5.37 11.38 -1.57
N GLU A 107 6.31 12.19 -2.04
CA GLU A 107 6.06 13.56 -2.48
C GLU A 107 4.97 13.59 -3.56
N ASP A 108 5.00 12.64 -4.48
CA ASP A 108 3.87 12.32 -5.34
C ASP A 108 3.04 11.19 -4.70
N ILE A 109 1.86 11.53 -4.17
CA ILE A 109 0.94 10.59 -3.49
C ILE A 109 0.56 9.41 -4.40
N LYS A 110 0.56 9.58 -5.71
CA LYS A 110 0.26 8.52 -6.68
C LYS A 110 1.39 7.49 -6.76
N SER A 111 2.63 7.87 -6.41
CA SER A 111 3.80 7.00 -6.53
C SER A 111 3.89 5.93 -5.45
N GLY A 112 3.13 6.06 -4.36
CA GLY A 112 3.09 5.05 -3.30
C GLY A 112 3.28 5.60 -1.88
N TYR A 113 3.65 4.70 -0.98
CA TYR A 113 3.79 5.02 0.44
C TYR A 113 4.75 4.06 1.15
N LYS A 114 5.18 4.45 2.36
CA LYS A 114 6.01 3.66 3.26
C LYS A 114 5.27 3.42 4.57
N ILE A 115 5.37 2.20 5.08
CA ILE A 115 4.93 1.87 6.43
C ILE A 115 6.18 1.62 7.28
N LYS A 116 6.35 2.37 8.36
CA LYS A 116 7.47 2.25 9.30
C LYS A 116 6.98 1.72 10.63
N PHE A 117 7.58 0.64 11.07
CA PHE A 117 7.33 -0.01 12.34
C PHE A 117 8.53 0.26 13.25
N HIS A 118 8.34 0.99 14.35
CA HIS A 118 9.40 1.29 15.33
C HIS A 118 9.27 0.36 16.51
N PHE A 119 10.38 -0.26 16.88
CA PHE A 119 10.42 -1.22 17.97
C PHE A 119 11.30 -0.71 19.10
N SER A 120 10.88 -0.99 20.32
CA SER A 120 11.74 -0.91 21.50
C SER A 120 12.79 -2.03 21.44
N THR A 121 13.85 -1.88 22.21
CA THR A 121 14.85 -2.94 22.37
C THR A 121 14.17 -4.26 22.72
N ASN A 122 14.44 -5.29 21.93
CA ASN A 122 13.78 -6.59 22.03
C ASN A 122 14.80 -7.73 21.91
N PRO A 123 14.45 -8.96 22.30
CA PRO A 123 15.38 -10.10 22.24
C PRO A 123 15.50 -10.74 20.86
N TYR A 124 14.66 -10.38 19.87
CA TYR A 124 14.52 -11.09 18.61
C TYR A 124 15.41 -10.53 17.51
N PHE A 125 15.49 -9.21 17.35
CA PHE A 125 16.27 -8.54 16.30
C PHE A 125 16.86 -7.22 16.80
N SER A 126 17.85 -6.69 16.05
CA SER A 126 18.57 -5.48 16.42
C SER A 126 18.03 -4.21 15.77
N ASN A 127 17.20 -4.34 14.75
CA ASN A 127 16.62 -3.17 14.08
C ASN A 127 15.74 -2.35 15.05
N GLU A 128 15.97 -1.05 15.11
CA GLU A 128 15.08 -0.11 15.80
C GLU A 128 13.82 0.20 14.98
N SER A 129 13.92 0.09 13.67
CA SER A 129 12.79 0.26 12.77
C SER A 129 12.84 -0.70 11.59
N LEU A 130 11.67 -1.16 11.16
CA LEU A 130 11.45 -1.92 9.93
C LEU A 130 10.54 -1.10 9.02
N CYS A 131 10.90 -1.03 7.74
CA CYS A 131 10.14 -0.27 6.75
C CYS A 131 9.68 -1.21 5.63
N LYS A 132 8.41 -1.09 5.28
CA LYS A 132 7.85 -1.65 4.04
C LYS A 132 7.47 -0.49 3.14
N GLU A 133 8.01 -0.50 1.93
CA GLU A 133 7.78 0.52 0.92
C GLU A 133 7.00 -0.08 -0.24
N PHE A 134 5.97 0.60 -0.67
CA PHE A 134 5.15 0.25 -1.83
C PHE A 134 5.26 1.38 -2.85
N GLN A 135 5.66 1.04 -4.07
CA GLN A 135 5.79 1.99 -5.16
C GLN A 135 4.98 1.52 -6.36
N LEU A 136 4.33 2.47 -7.02
CA LEU A 136 3.77 2.28 -8.35
C LEU A 136 4.81 2.77 -9.36
N GLY A 137 5.33 1.85 -10.17
CA GLY A 137 6.22 2.19 -11.26
C GLY A 137 5.53 3.03 -12.34
N THR A 138 6.31 3.65 -13.22
CA THR A 138 5.80 4.42 -14.37
C THR A 138 4.95 3.56 -15.33
N SER A 139 5.13 2.24 -15.32
CA SER A 139 4.31 1.25 -16.04
C SER A 139 2.99 0.93 -15.32
N GLY A 140 2.77 1.44 -14.10
CA GLY A 140 1.61 1.11 -13.27
C GLY A 140 1.75 -0.21 -12.50
N ASP A 141 2.88 -0.92 -12.65
CA ASP A 141 3.12 -2.17 -11.92
C ASP A 141 3.55 -1.85 -10.46
N PRO A 142 2.88 -2.46 -9.47
CA PRO A 142 3.24 -2.26 -8.08
C PRO A 142 4.54 -3.01 -7.74
N THR A 143 5.46 -2.32 -7.11
CA THR A 143 6.69 -2.90 -6.55
C THR A 143 6.73 -2.70 -5.05
N SER A 144 7.41 -3.59 -4.34
CA SER A 144 7.60 -3.40 -2.91
C SER A 144 9.02 -3.75 -2.48
N SER A 145 9.51 -3.00 -1.50
CA SER A 145 10.78 -3.29 -0.82
C SER A 145 10.57 -3.33 0.68
N SER A 146 11.47 -4.02 1.39
CA SER A 146 11.40 -4.16 2.84
C SER A 146 12.78 -4.08 3.45
N THR A 147 12.90 -3.50 4.64
CA THR A 147 14.09 -3.59 5.45
C THR A 147 14.39 -5.04 5.80
N SER A 148 15.63 -5.48 5.62
CA SER A 148 16.09 -6.80 6.08
C SER A 148 16.08 -6.86 7.60
N ILE A 149 15.57 -7.95 8.18
CA ILE A 149 15.55 -8.14 9.63
C ILE A 149 16.91 -8.68 10.09
N GLU A 150 17.53 -7.97 11.01
CA GLU A 150 18.80 -8.34 11.65
C GLU A 150 18.52 -9.19 12.90
N TRP A 151 18.28 -10.48 12.69
CA TRP A 151 17.96 -11.40 13.77
C TRP A 151 19.10 -11.56 14.77
N LYS A 152 18.78 -11.49 16.06
CA LYS A 152 19.71 -11.81 17.14
C LYS A 152 19.84 -13.33 17.30
N GLU A 153 21.00 -13.78 17.75
CA GLU A 153 21.15 -15.17 18.17
C GLU A 153 20.34 -15.40 19.45
N VAL A 154 19.27 -16.17 19.32
CA VAL A 154 18.45 -16.56 20.48
C VAL A 154 19.23 -17.62 21.25
N LYS A 155 19.80 -17.26 22.39
CA LYS A 155 20.28 -18.24 23.37
C LYS A 155 19.06 -18.93 24.00
N ILE A 156 18.74 -20.11 23.51
CA ILE A 156 17.67 -20.96 24.07
C ILE A 156 18.08 -21.26 25.52
N ARG A 157 17.36 -20.73 26.48
CA ARG A 157 17.49 -21.16 27.88
C ARG A 157 16.80 -22.52 28.00
N ASN A 158 17.38 -23.41 28.84
CA ASN A 158 16.79 -24.74 29.11
C ASN A 158 15.31 -24.69 29.58
N SER A 159 14.85 -23.55 30.08
CA SER A 159 13.43 -23.30 30.43
C SER A 159 12.49 -23.09 29.26
N ASP A 160 13.04 -22.92 28.05
CA ASP A 160 12.27 -22.61 26.82
C ASP A 160 12.16 -23.86 25.90
N LEU A 161 12.63 -25.01 26.37
CA LEU A 161 12.48 -26.29 25.71
C LEU A 161 10.98 -26.67 25.68
N GLY A 162 10.31 -26.42 24.58
CA GLY A 162 8.89 -26.67 24.39
C GLY A 162 8.10 -25.47 23.87
N LYS A 163 8.68 -24.26 23.85
CA LYS A 163 8.09 -23.13 23.17
C LYS A 163 8.44 -23.16 21.68
N PRO A 164 7.50 -22.76 20.80
CA PRO A 164 7.77 -22.71 19.37
C PRO A 164 9.00 -21.82 19.13
N SER A 165 10.03 -22.41 18.49
CA SER A 165 11.21 -21.67 18.10
C SER A 165 10.84 -20.66 17.02
N PHE A 166 11.15 -19.40 17.22
CA PHE A 166 11.03 -18.35 16.22
C PHE A 166 11.73 -18.85 14.94
N LYS A 167 10.95 -19.21 13.93
CA LYS A 167 11.50 -19.78 12.70
C LYS A 167 12.21 -18.68 11.92
N LYS A 168 13.55 -18.74 11.93
CA LYS A 168 14.49 -17.85 11.23
C LYS A 168 14.26 -17.75 9.71
N ASN A 169 13.24 -18.43 9.15
CA ASN A 169 13.07 -18.69 7.72
C ASN A 169 11.78 -18.12 7.10
N ARG A 170 11.19 -17.07 7.65
CA ARG A 170 10.14 -16.38 6.90
C ARG A 170 10.63 -15.05 6.39
N ASN A 171 10.86 -15.01 5.09
CA ASN A 171 11.03 -13.79 4.36
C ASN A 171 9.74 -12.97 4.50
N PHE A 172 9.78 -11.86 5.25
CA PHE A 172 8.79 -10.78 5.19
C PHE A 172 8.69 -10.16 3.77
N THR A 173 9.32 -10.81 2.80
CA THR A 173 9.44 -10.43 1.40
C THR A 173 8.49 -11.19 0.48
N LYS A 174 7.52 -11.95 0.99
CA LYS A 174 6.51 -12.54 0.09
C LYS A 174 5.36 -11.55 -0.11
N ASN A 175 5.32 -11.13 -1.36
CA ASN A 175 4.35 -10.38 -2.19
C ASN A 175 3.18 -9.69 -1.48
#